data_7a57c9c097a45aeb98d6ed802c4de596
#
_entry.id   7a57c9c097a45aeb98d6ed802c4de596
#
_cell.length_a   1.000
_cell.length_b   1.000
_cell.length_c   1.000
_cell.angle_alpha   90.00
_cell.angle_beta   90.00
_cell.angle_gamma   90.00
#
_symmetry.space_group_name_H-M   'P 1'
#
loop_
_entity.id
_entity.type
_entity.pdbx_description
1 polymer ?
#
loop_
_entity_poly.entity_id
_entity_poly.type
_entity_poly.pdbx_seq_one_letter_code
_entity_poly.pdbx_strand_id
1 'polypeptide(L)'
;EPFGALDALTRAKLQDELLQIVARTGSTVLMVTHDVDEAVLLSDRIVMMTNGPAATIGEVLRVDLPRPRDRLALAEDAHYQHCRRAVIDFLYERLKARVEALQLA
;
A
#
# COMPACT_ATOMS: atom_id res chain seq x y z
N GLU A 1 5.68 7.54 -5.76
CA GLU A 1 5.67 6.26 -6.50
C GLU A 1 7.02 5.97 -7.16
N PRO A 2 8.01 5.55 -6.41
CA PRO A 2 9.33 5.33 -7.00
C PRO A 2 9.37 4.19 -8.01
N PHE A 3 8.41 3.26 -7.94
CA PHE A 3 8.40 2.06 -8.78
C PHE A 3 7.32 2.09 -9.87
N GLY A 4 6.54 3.16 -9.96
CA GLY A 4 5.34 3.20 -10.79
C GLY A 4 5.57 3.05 -12.29
N ALA A 5 6.72 3.51 -12.81
CA ALA A 5 7.04 3.46 -14.24
C ALA A 5 7.77 2.16 -14.66
N LEU A 6 8.02 1.24 -13.73
CA LEU A 6 8.80 0.03 -13.99
C LEU A 6 7.90 -1.16 -14.38
N ASP A 7 8.45 -2.09 -15.15
CA ASP A 7 7.77 -3.36 -15.40
C ASP A 7 7.69 -4.20 -14.12
N ALA A 8 6.85 -5.25 -14.14
CA ALA A 8 6.54 -6.04 -12.95
C ALA A 8 7.76 -6.75 -12.34
N LEU A 9 8.65 -7.29 -13.18
CA LEU A 9 9.82 -8.02 -12.68
C LEU A 9 10.86 -7.08 -12.09
N THR A 10 11.14 -5.98 -12.78
CA THR A 10 12.07 -4.96 -12.30
C THR A 10 11.56 -4.33 -11.02
N ARG A 11 10.26 -4.04 -10.95
CA ARG A 11 9.62 -3.51 -9.75
C ARG A 11 9.79 -4.47 -8.57
N ALA A 12 9.50 -5.76 -8.76
CA ALA A 12 9.63 -6.75 -7.71
C ALA A 12 11.06 -6.83 -7.17
N LYS A 13 12.04 -6.82 -8.07
CA LYS A 13 13.46 -6.84 -7.69
C LYS A 13 13.85 -5.64 -6.85
N LEU A 14 13.44 -4.45 -7.26
CA LEU A 14 13.78 -3.22 -6.52
C LEU A 14 13.04 -3.13 -5.19
N GLN A 15 11.81 -3.62 -5.11
CA GLN A 15 11.10 -3.73 -3.85
C GLN A 15 11.82 -4.65 -2.87
N ASP A 16 12.31 -5.79 -3.34
CA ASP A 16 13.06 -6.71 -2.50
C ASP A 16 14.39 -6.08 -2.03
N GLU A 17 15.07 -5.35 -2.89
CA GLU A 17 16.29 -4.62 -2.52
C GLU A 17 16.00 -3.55 -1.45
N LEU A 18 14.89 -2.82 -1.58
CA LEU A 18 14.49 -1.83 -0.58
C LEU A 18 14.22 -2.49 0.78
N LEU A 19 13.54 -3.63 0.79
CA LEU A 19 13.30 -4.37 2.03
C LEU A 19 14.61 -4.78 2.71
N GLN A 20 15.61 -5.19 1.94
CA GLN A 20 16.93 -5.55 2.48
C GLN A 20 17.65 -4.32 3.05
N ILE A 21 17.60 -3.20 2.37
CA ILE A 21 18.22 -1.96 2.83
C ILE A 21 17.60 -1.50 4.16
N VAL A 22 16.29 -1.51 4.25
CA VAL A 22 15.57 -1.12 5.47
C VAL A 22 15.93 -2.07 6.62
N ALA A 23 16.00 -3.37 6.36
CA ALA A 23 16.37 -4.35 7.37
C ALA A 23 17.80 -4.13 7.92
N ARG A 24 18.74 -3.75 7.05
CA ARG A 24 20.12 -3.52 7.45
C ARG A 24 20.35 -2.19 8.16
N THR A 25 19.65 -1.15 7.73
CA THR A 25 19.90 0.22 8.22
C THR A 25 18.98 0.65 9.33
N GLY A 26 17.84 -0.01 9.49
CA GLY A 26 16.81 0.40 10.44
C GLY A 26 16.16 1.73 10.09
N SER A 27 16.31 2.18 8.84
CA SER A 27 15.79 3.47 8.39
C SER A 27 14.26 3.50 8.39
N THR A 28 13.71 4.68 8.69
CA THR A 28 12.28 4.96 8.50
C THR A 28 12.07 5.44 7.08
N VAL A 29 11.13 4.83 6.38
CA VAL A 29 10.82 5.17 4.98
C VAL A 29 9.36 5.61 4.86
N LEU A 30 9.15 6.72 4.16
CA LEU A 30 7.82 7.19 3.78
C LEU A 30 7.73 7.08 2.26
N MET A 31 6.72 6.35 1.78
CA MET A 31 6.54 6.15 0.35
C MET A 31 5.08 6.40 -0.05
N VAL A 32 4.91 7.00 -1.21
CA VAL A 32 3.58 7.23 -1.81
C VAL A 32 3.41 6.25 -2.96
N THR A 33 2.29 5.53 -2.98
CA THR A 33 2.00 4.57 -4.04
C THR A 33 0.50 4.42 -4.27
N HIS A 34 0.12 4.03 -5.47
CA HIS A 34 -1.26 3.64 -5.81
C HIS A 34 -1.41 2.12 -5.86
N ASP A 35 -0.34 1.38 -5.72
CA ASP A 35 -0.35 -0.08 -5.80
C ASP A 35 -0.64 -0.69 -4.43
N VAL A 36 -1.78 -1.37 -4.32
CA VAL A 36 -2.24 -1.97 -3.06
C VAL A 36 -1.26 -3.03 -2.56
N ASP A 37 -0.81 -3.91 -3.46
CA ASP A 37 0.09 -5.00 -3.08
C ASP A 37 1.46 -4.46 -2.65
N GLU A 38 1.97 -3.44 -3.31
CA GLU A 38 3.19 -2.76 -2.90
C GLU A 38 3.05 -2.17 -1.49
N ALA A 39 1.95 -1.49 -1.22
CA ALA A 39 1.72 -0.90 0.08
C ALA A 39 1.70 -1.95 1.20
N VAL A 40 1.00 -3.06 1.00
CA VAL A 40 0.90 -4.11 2.02
C VAL A 40 2.23 -4.86 2.18
N LEU A 41 2.92 -5.14 1.09
CA LEU A 41 4.19 -5.87 1.13
C LEU A 41 5.28 -5.08 1.87
N LEU A 42 5.38 -3.78 1.61
CA LEU A 42 6.52 -2.98 2.07
C LEU A 42 6.30 -2.30 3.41
N SER A 43 5.05 -2.03 3.79
CA SER A 43 4.76 -1.10 4.88
C SER A 43 4.52 -1.78 6.22
N ASP A 44 4.81 -1.06 7.29
CA ASP A 44 4.34 -1.39 8.64
C ASP A 44 3.01 -0.71 8.92
N ARG A 45 2.77 0.45 8.31
CA ARG A 45 1.51 1.18 8.39
C ARG A 45 1.17 1.77 7.03
N ILE A 46 -0.11 1.75 6.70
CA ILE A 46 -0.62 2.35 5.47
C ILE A 46 -1.54 3.49 5.86
N VAL A 47 -1.19 4.70 5.39
CA VAL A 47 -1.99 5.90 5.61
C VAL A 47 -2.84 6.11 4.37
N MET A 48 -4.15 5.96 4.50
CA MET A 48 -5.08 6.10 3.39
C MET A 48 -5.69 7.49 3.40
N MET A 49 -5.52 8.20 2.28
CA MET A 49 -5.92 9.60 2.15
C MET A 49 -7.34 9.71 1.57
N THR A 50 -8.07 10.70 2.03
CA THR A 50 -9.38 11.04 1.44
C THR A 50 -9.20 11.75 0.11
N ASN A 51 -10.32 11.98 -0.61
CA ASN A 51 -10.29 12.73 -1.87
C ASN A 51 -9.95 14.21 -1.64
N GLY A 52 -9.18 14.80 -2.61
CA GLY A 52 -8.91 16.24 -2.62
C GLY A 52 -10.12 17.06 -3.06
N PRO A 53 -10.03 18.41 -3.06
CA PRO A 53 -8.82 19.23 -2.87
C PRO A 53 -8.33 19.39 -1.43
N ALA A 54 -9.17 19.16 -0.45
CA ALA A 54 -8.78 19.24 0.96
C ALA A 54 -8.54 17.84 1.53
N ALA A 55 -7.71 17.06 0.84
CA ALA A 55 -7.40 15.69 1.24
C ALA A 55 -6.75 15.65 2.62
N THR A 56 -7.18 14.71 3.44
CA THR A 56 -6.64 14.46 4.77
C THR A 56 -6.57 12.95 5.01
N ILE A 57 -6.05 12.55 6.17
CA ILE A 57 -5.98 11.15 6.54
C ILE A 57 -7.39 10.61 6.76
N GLY A 58 -7.78 9.60 5.99
CA GLY A 58 -9.05 8.92 6.15
C GLY A 58 -8.95 7.76 7.13
N GLU A 59 -7.91 6.95 7.00
CA GLU A 59 -7.70 5.78 7.85
C GLU A 59 -6.23 5.43 7.90
N VAL A 60 -5.78 4.88 9.03
CA VAL A 60 -4.43 4.33 9.19
C VAL A 60 -4.57 2.84 9.46
N LEU A 61 -4.03 2.02 8.59
CA LEU A 61 -4.05 0.56 8.71
C LEU A 61 -2.69 0.07 9.18
N ARG A 62 -2.68 -0.72 10.25
CA ARG A 62 -1.47 -1.36 10.74
C ARG A 62 -1.27 -2.70 10.04
N VAL A 63 -0.07 -2.92 9.50
CA VAL A 63 0.29 -4.15 8.80
C VAL A 63 1.19 -4.98 9.72
N ASP A 64 0.58 -5.90 10.47
CA ASP A 64 1.28 -6.73 11.47
C ASP A 64 1.82 -8.02 10.84
N LEU A 65 2.59 -7.86 9.78
CA LEU A 65 3.26 -8.98 9.14
C LEU A 65 4.70 -9.07 9.63
N PRO A 66 5.20 -10.29 9.94
CA PRO A 66 6.58 -10.43 10.38
C PRO A 66 7.56 -10.08 9.27
N ARG A 67 8.74 -9.65 9.67
CA ARG A 67 9.86 -9.45 8.76
C ARG A 67 10.91 -10.55 8.97
N PRO A 68 11.61 -10.98 7.93
CA PRO A 68 11.57 -10.45 6.56
C PRO A 68 10.28 -10.83 5.82
N ARG A 69 9.85 -9.95 4.92
CA ARG A 69 8.67 -10.17 4.08
C ARG A 69 9.04 -11.00 2.86
N ASP A 70 8.41 -12.18 2.72
CA ASP A 70 8.61 -13.08 1.58
C ASP A 70 7.36 -13.02 0.69
N ARG A 71 7.53 -12.48 -0.50
CA ARG A 71 6.46 -12.29 -1.48
C ARG A 71 5.67 -13.55 -1.75
N LEU A 72 6.35 -14.68 -1.93
CA LEU A 72 5.69 -15.96 -2.25
C LEU A 72 4.92 -16.51 -1.06
N ALA A 73 5.49 -16.44 0.14
CA ALA A 73 4.82 -16.89 1.35
C ALA A 73 3.61 -16.02 1.69
N LEU A 74 3.72 -14.70 1.48
CA LEU A 74 2.65 -13.77 1.81
C LEU A 74 1.47 -13.86 0.85
N ALA A 75 1.67 -14.36 -0.37
CA ALA A 75 0.58 -14.51 -1.33
C ALA A 75 -0.60 -15.34 -0.80
N GLU A 76 -0.34 -16.27 0.11
CA GLU A 76 -1.36 -17.12 0.73
C GLU A 76 -1.60 -16.80 2.21
N ASP A 77 -0.96 -15.77 2.75
CA ASP A 77 -1.09 -15.39 4.15
C ASP A 77 -2.43 -14.70 4.42
N ALA A 78 -3.15 -15.17 5.45
CA ALA A 78 -4.47 -14.64 5.78
C ALA A 78 -4.44 -13.18 6.21
N HIS A 79 -3.44 -12.77 6.99
CA HIS A 79 -3.33 -11.38 7.43
C HIS A 79 -2.96 -10.46 6.27
N TYR A 80 -2.10 -10.91 5.36
CA TYR A 80 -1.80 -10.18 4.13
C TYR A 80 -3.08 -9.93 3.32
N GLN A 81 -3.90 -10.95 3.13
CA GLN A 81 -5.16 -10.83 2.40
C GLN A 81 -6.13 -9.90 3.12
N HIS A 82 -6.17 -9.95 4.44
CA HIS A 82 -7.00 -9.06 5.24
C HIS A 82 -6.60 -7.60 5.06
N CYS A 83 -5.31 -7.30 5.14
CA CYS A 83 -4.80 -5.94 4.91
C CYS A 83 -5.08 -5.46 3.49
N ARG A 84 -4.84 -6.32 2.51
CA ARG A 84 -5.12 -6.03 1.12
C ARG A 84 -6.59 -5.67 0.92
N ARG A 85 -7.48 -6.48 1.49
CA ARG A 85 -8.93 -6.25 1.40
C ARG A 85 -9.33 -4.94 2.07
N ALA A 86 -8.77 -4.62 3.22
CA ALA A 86 -9.08 -3.37 3.92
C ALA A 86 -8.71 -2.14 3.08
N VAL A 87 -7.56 -2.18 2.42
CA VAL A 87 -7.14 -1.08 1.53
C VAL A 87 -8.07 -0.98 0.32
N ILE A 88 -8.41 -2.11 -0.29
CA ILE A 88 -9.31 -2.14 -1.44
C ILE A 88 -10.69 -1.59 -1.06
N ASP A 89 -11.24 -2.00 0.08
CA ASP A 89 -12.54 -1.51 0.54
C ASP A 89 -12.52 0.01 0.75
N PHE A 90 -11.46 0.55 1.36
CA PHE A 90 -11.33 2.00 1.52
C PHE A 90 -11.30 2.71 0.17
N LEU A 91 -10.53 2.19 -0.79
CA LEU A 91 -10.44 2.79 -2.12
C LEU A 91 -11.76 2.74 -2.87
N TYR A 92 -12.52 1.65 -2.74
CA TYR A 92 -13.85 1.54 -3.35
C TYR A 92 -14.82 2.57 -2.75
N GLU A 93 -14.84 2.72 -1.45
CA GLU A 93 -15.71 3.72 -0.80
C GLU A 93 -15.34 5.14 -1.23
N ARG A 94 -14.05 5.42 -1.35
CA ARG A 94 -13.56 6.72 -1.82
C ARG A 94 -13.98 6.98 -3.27
N LEU A 95 -13.87 5.98 -4.15
CA LEU A 95 -14.28 6.07 -5.54
C LEU A 95 -15.79 6.28 -5.65
N LYS A 96 -16.56 5.53 -4.87
CA LYS A 96 -18.01 5.64 -4.85
C LYS A 96 -18.47 7.04 -4.45
N ALA A 97 -17.88 7.60 -3.40
CA ALA A 97 -18.19 8.95 -2.95
C ALA A 97 -17.88 10.00 -4.03
N ARG A 98 -16.76 9.81 -4.76
CA ARG A 98 -16.39 10.72 -5.85
C ARG A 98 -17.37 10.64 -7.02
N VAL A 99 -17.81 9.43 -7.39
CA VAL A 99 -18.78 9.22 -8.46
C VAL A 99 -20.13 9.85 -8.09
N GLU A 100 -20.59 9.66 -6.86
CA GLU A 100 -21.82 10.26 -6.37
C GLU A 100 -21.75 11.81 -6.40
N ALA A 101 -20.62 12.37 -6.00
CA ALA A 101 -20.41 13.81 -6.06
C ALA A 101 -20.49 14.35 -7.49
N LEU A 102 -19.93 13.62 -8.46
CA LEU A 102 -19.98 14.00 -9.87
C LEU A 102 -21.40 13.89 -10.44
N GLN A 103 -22.21 12.94 -9.95
CA GLN A 103 -23.59 12.77 -10.39
C GLN A 103 -24.50 13.87 -9.83
N LEU A 104 -24.16 14.40 -8.66
CA LEU A 104 -24.93 15.49 -8.04
C LEU A 104 -24.59 16.88 -8.60
N ALA A 105 -23.46 16.99 -9.26
CA ALA A 105 -23.03 18.22 -9.86
C ALA A 105 -23.67 18.41 -11.24
#